data_1aa241e662cd3927005f52ef7326c7ba
#
_entry.id   1aa241e662cd3927005f52ef7326c7ba
#
_cell.length_a   1.000
_cell.length_b   1.000
_cell.length_c   1.000
_cell.angle_alpha   90.00
_cell.angle_beta   90.00
_cell.angle_gamma   90.00
#
_symmetry.space_group_name_H-M   'P 1'
#
loop_
_entity.id
_entity.type
_entity.pdbx_description
1 polymer ?
#
loop_
_entity_poly.entity_id
_entity_poly.type
_entity_poly.pdbx_seq_one_letter_code
_entity_poly.pdbx_strand_id
1 'polypeptide(L)'
;MMNKWVASLISLVLAVIFGIACFFMPEKVDLFWTIVVSILTFLISFVFVELTDHIKKIEKNDINSNYKFFKDSGISEYQSDFSKLDFTSCISGATHIKLVLLYSSNFIVKYIDSLRRFVERDGSTFEIILLTNNKDTNSFKYVSDKFGYGEDKLFEKINDFVKLLRDDLLPYKSSKSSIKLSFTNYIPAYTLYMFDEYAYITLYKTAPQRTTVVPCFRIERAYDSSFFNFLINDFNDIKKNSESQNLGQDV
;
A
#
# COMPACT_ATOMS: atom_id res chain seq x y z
N MET A 1 15.70 -24.85 5.05
CA MET A 1 17.01 -24.17 5.19
C MET A 1 18.03 -25.15 5.70
N MET A 2 18.96 -25.63 4.89
CA MET A 2 19.96 -26.60 5.30
C MET A 2 21.04 -25.91 6.14
N ASN A 3 21.26 -26.38 7.37
CA ASN A 3 22.23 -25.80 8.29
C ASN A 3 23.66 -26.06 7.74
N LYS A 4 24.60 -25.08 7.85
CA LYS A 4 26.01 -25.22 7.40
C LYS A 4 26.62 -26.51 7.86
N TRP A 5 26.37 -26.90 9.11
CA TRP A 5 26.81 -28.16 9.68
C TRP A 5 26.29 -29.41 8.95
N VAL A 6 25.07 -29.34 8.44
CA VAL A 6 24.45 -30.45 7.71
C VAL A 6 25.12 -30.62 6.33
N ALA A 7 25.40 -29.52 5.63
CA ALA A 7 26.09 -29.57 4.34
C ALA A 7 27.54 -30.10 4.50
N SER A 8 28.28 -29.61 5.50
CA SER A 8 29.63 -30.09 5.81
C SER A 8 29.63 -31.56 6.25
N LEU A 9 28.64 -31.99 7.02
CA LEU A 9 28.48 -33.37 7.46
C LEU A 9 28.19 -34.30 6.29
N ILE A 10 27.32 -33.88 5.35
CA ILE A 10 27.02 -34.67 4.12
C ILE A 10 28.27 -34.82 3.26
N SER A 11 29.07 -33.74 3.07
CA SER A 11 30.32 -33.81 2.32
C SER A 11 31.34 -34.75 2.97
N LEU A 12 31.45 -34.71 4.29
CA LEU A 12 32.31 -35.58 5.05
C LEU A 12 31.89 -37.06 4.89
N VAL A 13 30.59 -37.33 5.04
CA VAL A 13 30.02 -38.67 4.88
C VAL A 13 30.24 -39.21 3.48
N LEU A 14 30.05 -38.40 2.45
CA LEU A 14 30.31 -38.81 1.05
C LEU A 14 31.78 -39.10 0.81
N ALA A 15 32.70 -38.29 1.35
CA ALA A 15 34.16 -38.53 1.25
C ALA A 15 34.58 -39.85 1.94
N VAL A 16 33.98 -40.13 3.09
CA VAL A 16 34.22 -41.36 3.84
C VAL A 16 33.67 -42.58 3.10
N ILE A 17 32.45 -42.52 2.57
CA ILE A 17 31.84 -43.61 1.79
C ILE A 17 32.68 -43.90 0.57
N PHE A 18 33.15 -42.88 -0.15
CA PHE A 18 34.00 -43.03 -1.33
C PHE A 18 35.34 -43.65 -0.93
N GLY A 19 35.98 -43.22 0.15
CA GLY A 19 37.22 -43.82 0.68
C GLY A 19 37.06 -45.28 0.99
N ILE A 20 35.95 -45.67 1.64
CA ILE A 20 35.64 -47.06 1.97
C ILE A 20 35.41 -47.87 0.69
N ALA A 21 34.66 -47.37 -0.28
CA ALA A 21 34.41 -48.02 -1.53
C ALA A 21 35.72 -48.32 -2.34
N CYS A 22 36.66 -47.36 -2.31
CA CYS A 22 37.98 -47.56 -2.92
C CYS A 22 38.84 -48.58 -2.19
N PHE A 23 38.71 -48.70 -0.86
CA PHE A 23 39.40 -49.71 -0.04
C PHE A 23 38.95 -51.14 -0.37
N PHE A 24 37.66 -51.34 -0.68
CA PHE A 24 37.10 -52.65 -1.01
C PHE A 24 37.29 -53.07 -2.48
N MET A 25 37.84 -52.19 -3.34
CA MET A 25 38.13 -52.48 -4.77
C MET A 25 39.61 -52.24 -5.08
N PRO A 26 40.56 -52.87 -4.41
CA PRO A 26 41.99 -52.54 -4.50
C PRO A 26 42.64 -52.86 -5.87
N GLU A 27 42.05 -53.75 -6.65
CA GLU A 27 42.62 -54.14 -7.94
C GLU A 27 42.44 -53.15 -9.10
N LYS A 28 41.62 -52.13 -8.91
CA LYS A 28 41.24 -51.20 -9.99
C LYS A 28 41.51 -49.74 -9.74
N VAL A 29 41.92 -49.35 -8.54
CA VAL A 29 42.08 -47.92 -8.20
C VAL A 29 43.43 -47.69 -7.55
N ASP A 30 44.31 -46.97 -8.24
CA ASP A 30 45.58 -46.53 -7.67
C ASP A 30 45.31 -45.60 -6.45
N LEU A 31 45.98 -45.89 -5.32
CA LEU A 31 45.89 -45.15 -4.08
C LEU A 31 46.05 -43.64 -4.31
N PHE A 32 46.90 -43.26 -5.26
CA PHE A 32 47.11 -41.86 -5.65
C PHE A 32 45.83 -41.21 -6.14
N TRP A 33 45.09 -41.86 -7.07
CA TRP A 33 43.84 -41.33 -7.61
C TRP A 33 42.75 -41.26 -6.58
N THR A 34 42.68 -42.16 -5.62
CA THR A 34 41.74 -42.14 -4.49
C THR A 34 41.92 -40.88 -3.62
N ILE A 35 43.19 -40.58 -3.30
CA ILE A 35 43.51 -39.36 -2.52
C ILE A 35 43.18 -38.09 -3.32
N VAL A 36 43.53 -38.03 -4.59
CA VAL A 36 43.26 -36.86 -5.45
C VAL A 36 41.77 -36.61 -5.57
N VAL A 37 40.94 -37.62 -5.84
CA VAL A 37 39.49 -37.48 -5.97
C VAL A 37 38.85 -37.07 -4.63
N SER A 38 39.34 -37.63 -3.52
CA SER A 38 38.84 -37.24 -2.18
C SER A 38 39.11 -35.76 -1.85
N ILE A 39 40.32 -35.28 -2.15
CA ILE A 39 40.69 -33.87 -1.99
C ILE A 39 39.86 -32.98 -2.91
N LEU A 40 39.67 -33.39 -4.17
CA LEU A 40 38.90 -32.61 -5.14
C LEU A 40 37.40 -32.50 -4.72
N THR A 41 36.83 -33.61 -4.26
CA THR A 41 35.46 -33.63 -3.74
C THR A 41 35.29 -32.74 -2.52
N PHE A 42 36.27 -32.73 -1.62
CA PHE A 42 36.26 -31.82 -0.45
C PHE A 42 36.34 -30.36 -0.88
N LEU A 43 37.23 -30.01 -1.81
CA LEU A 43 37.38 -28.66 -2.34
C LEU A 43 36.13 -28.17 -3.04
N ILE A 44 35.51 -29.00 -3.88
CA ILE A 44 34.25 -28.66 -4.57
C ILE A 44 33.13 -28.41 -3.54
N SER A 45 33.03 -29.28 -2.54
CA SER A 45 32.02 -29.12 -1.47
C SER A 45 32.23 -27.83 -0.67
N PHE A 46 33.47 -27.49 -0.36
CA PHE A 46 33.83 -26.26 0.37
C PHE A 46 33.45 -25.02 -0.46
N VAL A 47 33.83 -24.99 -1.75
CA VAL A 47 33.48 -23.88 -2.66
C VAL A 47 31.97 -23.73 -2.78
N PHE A 48 31.26 -24.87 -2.89
CA PHE A 48 29.81 -24.83 -3.00
C PHE A 48 29.13 -24.24 -1.74
N VAL A 49 29.61 -24.58 -0.54
CA VAL A 49 29.12 -24.01 0.71
C VAL A 49 29.39 -22.51 0.80
N GLU A 50 30.60 -22.08 0.42
CA GLU A 50 31.00 -20.68 0.44
C GLU A 50 30.19 -19.84 -0.57
N LEU A 51 29.97 -20.38 -1.79
CA LEU A 51 29.15 -19.75 -2.82
C LEU A 51 27.69 -19.57 -2.37
N THR A 52 27.14 -20.62 -1.75
CA THR A 52 25.76 -20.59 -1.24
C THR A 52 25.60 -19.54 -0.15
N ASP A 53 26.58 -19.38 0.73
CA ASP A 53 26.59 -18.35 1.76
C ASP A 53 26.72 -16.94 1.17
N HIS A 54 27.54 -16.81 0.12
CA HIS A 54 27.70 -15.53 -0.56
C HIS A 54 26.41 -15.08 -1.26
N ILE A 55 25.75 -16.00 -1.97
CA ILE A 55 24.45 -15.75 -2.60
C ILE A 55 23.41 -15.31 -1.54
N LYS A 56 23.30 -16.03 -0.40
CA LYS A 56 22.38 -15.66 0.68
C LYS A 56 22.67 -14.29 1.30
N LYS A 57 23.96 -13.90 1.39
CA LYS A 57 24.32 -12.55 1.86
C LYS A 57 23.92 -11.47 0.87
N ILE A 58 24.08 -11.72 -0.43
CA ILE A 58 23.66 -10.80 -1.49
C ILE A 58 22.15 -10.63 -1.44
N GLU A 59 21.37 -11.72 -1.48
CA GLU A 59 19.91 -11.66 -1.38
C GLU A 59 19.42 -10.91 -0.13
N LYS A 60 20.03 -11.18 1.02
CA LYS A 60 19.67 -10.49 2.27
C LYS A 60 20.00 -9.00 2.24
N ASN A 61 21.10 -8.61 1.62
CA ASN A 61 21.50 -7.22 1.49
C ASN A 61 20.59 -6.47 0.49
N ASP A 62 20.21 -7.10 -0.62
CA ASP A 62 19.30 -6.52 -1.61
C ASP A 62 17.90 -6.34 -1.01
N ILE A 63 17.38 -7.32 -0.28
CA ILE A 63 16.10 -7.21 0.43
C ILE A 63 16.16 -6.08 1.46
N ASN A 64 17.24 -5.99 2.25
CA ASN A 64 17.38 -4.95 3.27
C ASN A 64 17.53 -3.55 2.66
N SER A 65 18.25 -3.40 1.54
CA SER A 65 18.42 -2.12 0.86
C SER A 65 17.10 -1.65 0.24
N ASN A 66 16.35 -2.54 -0.41
CA ASN A 66 15.03 -2.24 -0.96
C ASN A 66 14.03 -1.93 0.14
N TYR A 67 14.02 -2.71 1.24
CA TYR A 67 13.16 -2.45 2.39
C TYR A 67 13.48 -1.09 3.04
N LYS A 68 14.76 -0.73 3.17
CA LYS A 68 15.18 0.57 3.68
C LYS A 68 14.70 1.71 2.78
N PHE A 69 14.83 1.56 1.47
CA PHE A 69 14.35 2.55 0.50
C PHE A 69 12.84 2.80 0.64
N PHE A 70 12.03 1.74 0.70
CA PHE A 70 10.58 1.88 0.92
C PHE A 70 10.26 2.51 2.26
N LYS A 71 10.96 2.13 3.32
CA LYS A 71 10.79 2.71 4.65
C LYS A 71 11.16 4.19 4.69
N ASP A 72 12.26 4.56 4.07
CA ASP A 72 12.72 5.95 3.99
C ASP A 72 11.76 6.82 3.14
N SER A 73 11.07 6.24 2.15
CA SER A 73 10.01 6.93 1.39
C SER A 73 8.69 7.08 2.17
N GLY A 74 8.54 6.36 3.29
CA GLY A 74 7.31 6.30 4.08
C GLY A 74 6.28 5.28 3.58
N ILE A 75 6.54 4.56 2.47
CA ILE A 75 5.64 3.48 2.01
C ILE A 75 5.84 2.27 2.91
N SER A 76 4.83 1.95 3.72
CA SER A 76 4.90 0.86 4.69
C SER A 76 4.22 -0.43 4.23
N GLU A 77 3.25 -0.33 3.32
CA GLU A 77 2.47 -1.48 2.88
C GLU A 77 1.95 -1.30 1.46
N TYR A 78 1.85 -2.40 0.74
CA TYR A 78 1.16 -2.52 -0.55
C TYR A 78 0.06 -3.55 -0.45
N GLN A 79 -1.15 -3.17 -0.87
CA GLN A 79 -2.29 -4.06 -1.01
C GLN A 79 -2.72 -4.12 -2.47
N SER A 80 -2.82 -5.32 -3.01
CA SER A 80 -3.26 -5.52 -4.40
C SER A 80 -4.74 -5.16 -4.62
N ASP A 81 -5.53 -5.13 -3.55
CA ASP A 81 -6.97 -4.88 -3.58
C ASP A 81 -7.40 -4.03 -2.39
N PHE A 82 -7.73 -2.76 -2.67
CA PHE A 82 -8.23 -1.80 -1.69
C PHE A 82 -9.48 -2.27 -0.95
N SER A 83 -10.34 -3.06 -1.58
CA SER A 83 -11.59 -3.52 -0.97
C SER A 83 -11.39 -4.40 0.27
N LYS A 84 -10.20 -5.03 0.38
CA LYS A 84 -9.83 -5.90 1.51
C LYS A 84 -9.34 -5.12 2.73
N LEU A 85 -9.11 -3.82 2.61
CA LEU A 85 -8.70 -3.00 3.75
C LEU A 85 -9.86 -2.74 4.70
N ASP A 86 -9.54 -2.75 6.00
CA ASP A 86 -10.42 -2.30 7.06
C ASP A 86 -9.87 -1.03 7.72
N PHE A 87 -10.63 0.06 7.62
CA PHE A 87 -10.27 1.36 8.19
C PHE A 87 -10.88 1.63 9.56
N THR A 88 -11.58 0.68 10.15
CA THR A 88 -12.27 0.87 11.44
C THR A 88 -11.32 1.34 12.54
N SER A 89 -10.15 0.72 12.65
CA SER A 89 -9.12 1.11 13.62
C SER A 89 -8.51 2.48 13.32
N CYS A 90 -8.26 2.79 12.04
CA CYS A 90 -7.73 4.08 11.61
C CYS A 90 -8.72 5.22 11.94
N ILE A 91 -10.01 5.02 11.64
CA ILE A 91 -11.08 6.00 11.95
C ILE A 91 -11.22 6.19 13.47
N SER A 92 -11.19 5.10 14.24
CA SER A 92 -11.35 5.16 15.69
C SER A 92 -10.18 5.85 16.39
N GLY A 93 -8.98 5.74 15.87
CA GLY A 93 -7.77 6.34 16.43
C GLY A 93 -7.50 7.77 15.96
N ALA A 94 -8.09 8.20 14.84
CA ALA A 94 -7.80 9.50 14.25
C ALA A 94 -8.49 10.66 15.00
N THR A 95 -7.89 11.86 14.93
CA THR A 95 -8.49 13.15 15.25
C THR A 95 -8.80 13.96 14.00
N HIS A 96 -8.04 13.72 12.92
CA HIS A 96 -8.24 14.36 11.62
C HIS A 96 -8.35 13.29 10.54
N ILE A 97 -9.40 13.38 9.76
CA ILE A 97 -9.58 12.55 8.55
C ILE A 97 -9.67 13.49 7.36
N LYS A 98 -8.86 13.22 6.32
CA LYS A 98 -8.87 13.95 5.05
C LYS A 98 -9.08 12.99 3.90
N LEU A 99 -10.01 13.32 3.02
CA LEU A 99 -10.33 12.52 1.84
C LEU A 99 -10.22 13.36 0.56
N VAL A 100 -9.64 12.78 -0.49
CA VAL A 100 -9.76 13.29 -1.86
C VAL A 100 -10.39 12.19 -2.71
N LEU A 101 -11.59 12.45 -3.20
CA LEU A 101 -12.42 11.47 -3.90
C LEU A 101 -12.94 12.05 -5.22
N LEU A 102 -13.19 11.20 -6.22
CA LEU A 102 -13.91 11.63 -7.42
C LEU A 102 -15.43 11.63 -7.21
N TYR A 103 -16.01 10.51 -6.77
CA TYR A 103 -17.48 10.35 -6.71
C TYR A 103 -17.96 9.22 -5.80
N SER A 104 -17.09 8.52 -5.08
CA SER A 104 -17.48 7.27 -4.42
C SER A 104 -18.00 7.48 -3.01
N SER A 105 -19.25 7.09 -2.76
CA SER A 105 -19.86 7.00 -1.43
C SER A 105 -19.50 5.71 -0.68
N ASN A 106 -18.87 4.74 -1.35
CA ASN A 106 -18.65 3.40 -0.79
C ASN A 106 -17.88 3.42 0.54
N PHE A 107 -16.90 4.32 0.68
CA PHE A 107 -16.16 4.46 1.93
C PHE A 107 -17.07 4.93 3.07
N ILE A 108 -17.87 5.98 2.83
CA ILE A 108 -18.79 6.50 3.85
C ILE A 108 -19.80 5.44 4.25
N VAL A 109 -20.42 4.80 3.28
CA VAL A 109 -21.45 3.74 3.53
C VAL A 109 -20.84 2.59 4.34
N LYS A 110 -19.65 2.10 3.93
CA LYS A 110 -19.00 0.97 4.60
C LYS A 110 -18.64 1.27 6.05
N TYR A 111 -18.26 2.52 6.36
CA TYR A 111 -17.77 2.92 7.68
C TYR A 111 -18.67 3.92 8.40
N ILE A 112 -19.94 4.01 8.03
CA ILE A 112 -20.89 5.03 8.53
C ILE A 112 -20.94 5.09 10.06
N ASP A 113 -21.03 3.95 10.74
CA ASP A 113 -21.11 3.89 12.21
C ASP A 113 -19.80 4.31 12.88
N SER A 114 -18.67 3.99 12.27
CA SER A 114 -17.36 4.43 12.77
C SER A 114 -17.18 5.94 12.57
N LEU A 115 -17.65 6.46 11.43
CA LEU A 115 -17.62 7.89 11.13
C LEU A 115 -18.58 8.70 12.00
N ARG A 116 -19.78 8.17 12.34
CA ARG A 116 -20.69 8.78 13.30
C ARG A 116 -19.99 8.95 14.64
N ARG A 117 -19.42 7.88 15.19
CA ARG A 117 -18.62 7.94 16.44
C ARG A 117 -17.43 8.88 16.35
N PHE A 118 -16.81 9.00 15.16
CA PHE A 118 -15.72 9.94 14.93
C PHE A 118 -16.19 11.38 15.05
N VAL A 119 -17.27 11.77 14.37
CA VAL A 119 -17.76 13.16 14.37
C VAL A 119 -18.47 13.57 15.67
N GLU A 120 -18.91 12.60 16.49
CA GLU A 120 -19.41 12.81 17.85
C GLU A 120 -18.32 13.26 18.83
N ARG A 121 -17.04 12.94 18.54
CA ARG A 121 -15.92 13.29 19.41
C ARG A 121 -15.57 14.77 19.29
N ASP A 122 -15.46 15.45 20.42
CA ASP A 122 -14.99 16.83 20.47
C ASP A 122 -13.60 16.97 19.84
N GLY A 123 -13.43 18.00 19.02
CA GLY A 123 -12.18 18.32 18.36
C GLY A 123 -11.88 17.50 17.09
N SER A 124 -12.74 16.55 16.72
CA SER A 124 -12.56 15.81 15.47
C SER A 124 -12.77 16.71 14.24
N THR A 125 -11.99 16.46 13.19
CA THR A 125 -12.07 17.20 11.93
C THR A 125 -12.16 16.23 10.75
N PHE A 126 -13.22 16.33 9.97
CA PHE A 126 -13.46 15.57 8.77
C PHE A 126 -13.45 16.50 7.55
N GLU A 127 -12.42 16.42 6.73
CA GLU A 127 -12.25 17.26 5.53
C GLU A 127 -12.32 16.41 4.28
N ILE A 128 -13.16 16.80 3.34
CA ILE A 128 -13.44 16.06 2.13
C ILE A 128 -13.30 17.00 0.94
N ILE A 129 -12.52 16.59 -0.05
CA ILE A 129 -12.46 17.21 -1.37
C ILE A 129 -13.08 16.22 -2.34
N LEU A 130 -14.10 16.67 -3.06
CA LEU A 130 -14.85 15.88 -4.03
C LEU A 130 -14.76 16.56 -5.40
N LEU A 131 -14.87 15.77 -6.46
CA LEU A 131 -15.02 16.36 -7.80
C LEU A 131 -16.25 17.28 -7.83
N THR A 132 -16.16 18.39 -8.57
CA THR A 132 -17.28 19.30 -8.78
C THR A 132 -18.52 18.56 -9.29
N ASN A 133 -19.69 19.00 -8.83
CA ASN A 133 -20.99 18.53 -9.36
C ASN A 133 -21.49 19.41 -10.52
N ASN A 134 -20.70 20.39 -10.98
CA ASN A 134 -21.06 21.22 -12.13
C ASN A 134 -20.79 20.47 -13.43
N LYS A 135 -21.88 20.06 -14.12
CA LYS A 135 -21.86 19.33 -15.40
C LYS A 135 -21.18 20.10 -16.53
N ASP A 136 -21.12 21.41 -16.47
CA ASP A 136 -20.54 22.24 -17.54
C ASP A 136 -19.02 22.25 -17.53
N THR A 137 -18.38 21.77 -16.45
CA THR A 137 -16.92 21.75 -16.34
C THR A 137 -16.29 20.63 -17.18
N ASN A 138 -15.11 20.91 -17.73
CA ASN A 138 -14.35 19.92 -18.50
C ASN A 138 -13.93 18.72 -17.63
N SER A 139 -13.62 18.94 -16.35
CA SER A 139 -13.25 17.90 -15.41
C SER A 139 -14.41 16.92 -15.17
N PHE A 140 -15.63 17.44 -14.98
CA PHE A 140 -16.81 16.61 -14.81
C PHE A 140 -17.08 15.74 -16.05
N LYS A 141 -17.09 16.35 -17.24
CA LYS A 141 -17.29 15.64 -18.52
C LYS A 141 -16.22 14.57 -18.74
N TYR A 142 -14.95 14.91 -18.52
CA TYR A 142 -13.85 13.95 -18.63
C TYR A 142 -14.02 12.74 -17.71
N VAL A 143 -14.39 12.96 -16.44
CA VAL A 143 -14.59 11.87 -15.47
C VAL A 143 -15.81 11.02 -15.84
N SER A 144 -16.88 11.66 -16.28
CA SER A 144 -18.08 10.96 -16.79
C SER A 144 -17.75 10.00 -17.93
N ASP A 145 -17.01 10.48 -18.92
CA ASP A 145 -16.60 9.70 -20.10
C ASP A 145 -15.61 8.60 -19.72
N LYS A 146 -14.57 8.96 -18.94
CA LYS A 146 -13.53 8.02 -18.50
C LYS A 146 -14.09 6.80 -17.80
N PHE A 147 -15.08 6.97 -16.94
CA PHE A 147 -15.67 5.88 -16.18
C PHE A 147 -16.97 5.33 -16.80
N GLY A 148 -17.43 5.89 -17.92
CA GLY A 148 -18.60 5.43 -18.66
C GLY A 148 -19.90 5.51 -17.85
N TYR A 149 -20.05 6.55 -17.02
CA TYR A 149 -21.25 6.75 -16.24
C TYR A 149 -22.36 7.49 -17.01
N GLY A 150 -22.00 8.40 -17.89
CA GLY A 150 -22.90 9.46 -18.33
C GLY A 150 -23.04 10.56 -17.26
N GLU A 151 -23.30 11.79 -17.72
CA GLU A 151 -23.28 12.97 -16.85
C GLU A 151 -24.32 12.91 -15.74
N ASP A 152 -25.56 12.47 -16.04
CA ASP A 152 -26.65 12.41 -15.05
C ASP A 152 -26.30 11.44 -13.91
N LYS A 153 -25.78 10.26 -14.25
CA LYS A 153 -25.45 9.27 -13.26
C LYS A 153 -24.23 9.66 -12.40
N LEU A 154 -23.26 10.37 -12.99
CA LEU A 154 -22.13 10.90 -12.20
C LEU A 154 -22.62 11.99 -11.24
N PHE A 155 -23.50 12.87 -11.72
CA PHE A 155 -24.14 13.92 -10.91
C PHE A 155 -24.92 13.33 -9.73
N GLU A 156 -25.76 12.34 -9.98
CA GLU A 156 -26.49 11.63 -8.93
C GLU A 156 -25.54 11.05 -7.88
N LYS A 157 -24.45 10.37 -8.28
CA LYS A 157 -23.48 9.79 -7.35
C LYS A 157 -22.80 10.83 -6.46
N ILE A 158 -22.48 11.99 -7.00
CA ILE A 158 -21.87 13.08 -6.23
C ILE A 158 -22.91 13.66 -5.25
N ASN A 159 -24.13 13.86 -5.69
CA ASN A 159 -25.20 14.36 -4.84
C ASN A 159 -25.63 13.35 -3.75
N ASP A 160 -25.66 12.06 -4.07
CA ASP A 160 -25.88 11.00 -3.08
C ASP A 160 -24.82 11.03 -1.98
N PHE A 161 -23.56 11.28 -2.36
CA PHE A 161 -22.48 11.46 -1.38
C PHE A 161 -22.75 12.66 -0.46
N VAL A 162 -23.11 13.82 -1.03
CA VAL A 162 -23.43 15.04 -0.26
C VAL A 162 -24.63 14.79 0.67
N LYS A 163 -25.68 14.14 0.16
CA LYS A 163 -26.85 13.77 0.92
C LYS A 163 -26.49 12.89 2.12
N LEU A 164 -25.65 11.88 1.90
CA LEU A 164 -25.17 10.98 2.94
C LEU A 164 -24.41 11.70 4.05
N LEU A 165 -23.56 12.69 3.70
CA LEU A 165 -22.89 13.54 4.70
C LEU A 165 -23.89 14.36 5.50
N ARG A 166 -24.88 14.93 4.83
CA ARG A 166 -25.89 15.78 5.46
C ARG A 166 -26.85 15.01 6.37
N ASP A 167 -27.39 13.90 5.87
CA ASP A 167 -28.48 13.18 6.53
C ASP A 167 -27.93 12.19 7.58
N ASP A 168 -26.77 11.59 7.32
CA ASP A 168 -26.24 10.49 8.12
C ASP A 168 -25.02 10.83 9.00
N LEU A 169 -24.31 11.93 8.75
CA LEU A 169 -23.15 12.32 9.56
C LEU A 169 -23.35 13.66 10.28
N LEU A 170 -23.88 14.67 9.60
CA LEU A 170 -24.05 16.01 10.18
C LEU A 170 -24.89 16.02 11.46
N PRO A 171 -26.00 15.25 11.61
CA PRO A 171 -26.78 15.19 12.83
C PRO A 171 -26.04 14.66 14.06
N TYR A 172 -24.97 13.87 13.85
CA TYR A 172 -24.15 13.31 14.94
C TYR A 172 -22.95 14.17 15.29
N LYS A 173 -22.76 15.29 14.58
CA LYS A 173 -21.61 16.16 14.76
C LYS A 173 -21.66 16.87 16.11
N SER A 174 -20.61 16.70 16.95
CA SER A 174 -20.42 17.51 18.16
C SER A 174 -20.28 18.99 17.82
N SER A 175 -20.66 19.86 18.77
CA SER A 175 -20.50 21.32 18.62
C SER A 175 -19.05 21.74 18.39
N LYS A 176 -18.07 20.97 18.86
CA LYS A 176 -16.63 21.24 18.73
C LYS A 176 -15.96 20.42 17.62
N SER A 177 -16.69 19.57 16.92
CA SER A 177 -16.17 18.87 15.74
C SER A 177 -16.48 19.63 14.46
N SER A 178 -15.81 19.30 13.36
CA SER A 178 -16.07 19.92 12.06
C SER A 178 -16.14 18.92 10.92
N ILE A 179 -17.13 19.11 10.03
CA ILE A 179 -17.22 18.42 8.75
C ILE A 179 -17.13 19.48 7.66
N LYS A 180 -16.14 19.38 6.78
CA LYS A 180 -15.91 20.33 5.69
C LYS A 180 -15.92 19.60 4.37
N LEU A 181 -16.75 20.04 3.43
CA LEU A 181 -16.79 19.56 2.06
C LEU A 181 -16.35 20.67 1.12
N SER A 182 -15.49 20.34 0.18
CA SER A 182 -15.06 21.24 -0.89
C SER A 182 -15.17 20.55 -2.23
N PHE A 183 -15.56 21.28 -3.25
CA PHE A 183 -15.62 20.79 -4.62
C PHE A 183 -14.42 21.30 -5.42
N THR A 184 -13.79 20.41 -6.18
CA THR A 184 -12.64 20.75 -7.01
C THR A 184 -12.91 20.51 -8.49
N ASN A 185 -12.36 21.38 -9.32
CA ASN A 185 -12.29 21.20 -10.76
C ASN A 185 -11.00 20.46 -11.20
N TYR A 186 -10.09 20.16 -10.28
CA TYR A 186 -8.93 19.32 -10.56
C TYR A 186 -9.31 17.84 -10.56
N ILE A 187 -8.74 17.10 -11.49
CA ILE A 187 -8.91 15.64 -11.54
C ILE A 187 -7.71 15.03 -10.83
N PRO A 188 -7.86 14.54 -9.58
CA PRO A 188 -6.76 13.95 -8.87
C PRO A 188 -6.29 12.66 -9.57
N ALA A 189 -4.98 12.42 -9.56
CA ALA A 189 -4.38 11.20 -10.12
C ALA A 189 -4.64 9.97 -9.24
N TYR A 190 -5.07 10.17 -8.00
CA TYR A 190 -5.28 9.14 -6.98
C TYR A 190 -6.47 9.48 -6.09
N THR A 191 -7.00 8.46 -5.42
CA THR A 191 -7.87 8.67 -4.25
C THR A 191 -6.99 8.73 -3.01
N LEU A 192 -7.27 9.65 -2.10
CA LEU A 192 -6.57 9.80 -0.82
C LEU A 192 -7.52 9.52 0.34
N TYR A 193 -7.05 8.69 1.28
CA TYR A 193 -7.63 8.50 2.61
C TYR A 193 -6.53 8.76 3.63
N MET A 194 -6.59 9.86 4.36
CA MET A 194 -5.56 10.25 5.32
C MET A 194 -6.14 10.31 6.73
N PHE A 195 -5.43 9.66 7.65
CA PHE A 195 -5.75 9.59 9.08
C PHE A 195 -4.48 10.04 9.82
N ASP A 196 -4.48 11.04 10.62
CA ASP A 196 -3.34 11.64 11.32
C ASP A 196 -1.93 11.16 10.89
N GLU A 197 -1.58 9.91 11.24
CA GLU A 197 -0.26 9.30 11.02
C GLU A 197 -0.17 8.39 9.77
N TYR A 198 -1.31 8.14 9.10
CA TYR A 198 -1.38 7.22 7.96
C TYR A 198 -2.11 7.84 6.80
N ALA A 199 -1.57 7.60 5.60
CA ALA A 199 -2.27 7.90 4.35
C ALA A 199 -2.37 6.63 3.51
N TYR A 200 -3.50 6.46 2.82
CA TYR A 200 -3.73 5.40 1.86
C TYR A 200 -4.05 6.05 0.52
N ILE A 201 -3.34 5.65 -0.51
CA ILE A 201 -3.59 6.12 -1.87
C ILE A 201 -3.95 4.96 -2.79
N THR A 202 -4.94 5.18 -3.66
CA THR A 202 -5.26 4.28 -4.76
C THR A 202 -5.11 5.00 -6.08
N LEU A 203 -4.47 4.35 -7.05
CA LEU A 203 -4.20 4.97 -8.35
C LEU A 203 -5.34 4.69 -9.32
N TYR A 204 -5.72 5.71 -10.10
CA TYR A 204 -6.66 5.52 -11.18
C TYR A 204 -5.97 4.99 -12.44
N LYS A 205 -6.61 4.06 -13.15
CA LYS A 205 -6.16 3.70 -14.49
C LYS A 205 -6.21 4.90 -15.42
N THR A 206 -5.21 5.05 -16.25
CA THR A 206 -5.19 6.09 -17.30
C THR A 206 -6.22 5.78 -18.40
N ALA A 207 -6.33 4.49 -18.79
CA ALA A 207 -7.28 4.07 -19.81
C ALA A 207 -8.75 4.20 -19.34
N PRO A 208 -9.69 4.52 -20.25
CA PRO A 208 -11.12 4.58 -19.92
C PRO A 208 -11.62 3.19 -19.54
N GLN A 209 -11.71 2.90 -18.26
CA GLN A 209 -12.27 1.66 -17.73
C GLN A 209 -12.53 1.76 -16.24
N ARG A 210 -13.60 1.11 -15.77
CA ARG A 210 -13.77 0.86 -14.33
C ARG A 210 -12.76 -0.18 -13.88
N THR A 211 -12.13 0.06 -12.75
CA THR A 211 -11.24 -0.91 -12.13
C THR A 211 -11.96 -1.55 -10.97
N THR A 212 -12.15 -2.87 -11.02
CA THR A 212 -12.78 -3.64 -9.95
C THR A 212 -11.80 -3.95 -8.82
N VAL A 213 -10.53 -4.13 -9.16
CA VAL A 213 -9.44 -4.36 -8.21
C VAL A 213 -8.47 -3.20 -8.32
N VAL A 214 -8.34 -2.44 -7.25
CA VAL A 214 -7.53 -1.22 -7.21
C VAL A 214 -6.39 -1.42 -6.22
N PRO A 215 -5.11 -1.32 -6.67
CA PRO A 215 -3.99 -1.40 -5.76
C PRO A 215 -3.96 -0.18 -4.83
N CYS A 216 -3.50 -0.40 -3.62
CA CYS A 216 -3.40 0.61 -2.59
C CYS A 216 -2.02 0.59 -1.94
N PHE A 217 -1.50 1.78 -1.65
CA PHE A 217 -0.28 1.97 -0.87
C PHE A 217 -0.63 2.64 0.44
N ARG A 218 -0.10 2.09 1.54
CA ARG A 218 -0.12 2.74 2.84
C ARG A 218 1.18 3.51 3.02
N ILE A 219 1.04 4.77 3.38
CA ILE A 219 2.15 5.69 3.66
C ILE A 219 2.05 6.08 5.13
N GLU A 220 3.16 5.97 5.85
CA GLU A 220 3.26 6.37 7.25
C GLU A 220 3.98 7.71 7.37
N ARG A 221 3.57 8.52 8.34
CA ARG A 221 4.25 9.73 8.74
C ARG A 221 5.53 9.35 9.48
N ALA A 222 6.60 9.07 8.75
CA ALA A 222 7.93 8.91 9.31
C ALA A 222 8.64 10.26 9.39
N TYR A 223 9.65 10.40 10.25
CA TYR A 223 10.33 11.66 10.57
C TYR A 223 10.87 12.46 9.38
N ASP A 224 11.00 11.93 8.20
CA ASP A 224 11.41 12.63 6.98
C ASP A 224 10.70 12.09 5.73
N SER A 225 9.48 11.53 5.90
CA SER A 225 8.77 10.98 4.77
C SER A 225 8.34 12.09 3.83
N SER A 226 9.15 12.32 2.80
CA SER A 226 8.86 13.27 1.73
C SER A 226 7.51 12.98 1.07
N PHE A 227 7.11 11.70 0.98
CA PHE A 227 5.87 11.31 0.33
C PHE A 227 4.63 11.65 1.17
N PHE A 228 4.66 11.41 2.49
CA PHE A 228 3.54 11.81 3.35
C PHE A 228 3.35 13.34 3.33
N ASN A 229 4.45 14.10 3.41
CA ASN A 229 4.42 15.55 3.33
C ASN A 229 3.94 16.05 1.96
N PHE A 230 4.34 15.38 0.88
CA PHE A 230 3.81 15.66 -0.45
C PHE A 230 2.28 15.53 -0.48
N LEU A 231 1.71 14.44 0.07
CA LEU A 231 0.26 14.23 0.10
C LEU A 231 -0.49 15.28 0.93
N ILE A 232 0.10 15.73 2.06
CA ILE A 232 -0.47 16.83 2.86
C ILE A 232 -0.48 18.14 2.06
N ASN A 233 0.63 18.46 1.41
CA ASN A 233 0.77 19.68 0.63
C ASN A 233 -0.18 19.66 -0.56
N ASP A 234 -0.24 18.55 -1.31
CA ASP A 234 -1.15 18.38 -2.43
C ASP A 234 -2.63 18.53 -2.00
N PHE A 235 -3.01 17.89 -0.88
CA PHE A 235 -4.35 18.08 -0.30
C PHE A 235 -4.65 19.56 -0.02
N ASN A 236 -3.70 20.28 0.61
CA ASN A 236 -3.90 21.69 0.95
C ASN A 236 -3.96 22.59 -0.29
N ASP A 237 -3.15 22.29 -1.31
CA ASP A 237 -3.14 23.03 -2.57
C ASP A 237 -4.44 22.81 -3.37
N ILE A 238 -4.93 21.57 -3.45
CA ILE A 238 -6.23 21.29 -4.04
C ILE A 238 -7.32 22.02 -3.27
N LYS A 239 -7.32 21.92 -1.94
CA LYS A 239 -8.32 22.57 -1.09
C LYS A 239 -8.35 24.08 -1.26
N LYS A 240 -7.19 24.73 -1.33
CA LYS A 240 -7.07 26.19 -1.54
C LYS A 240 -7.76 26.68 -2.81
N ASN A 241 -7.77 25.82 -3.83
CA ASN A 241 -8.34 26.10 -5.14
C ASN A 241 -9.72 25.43 -5.35
N SER A 242 -10.36 24.99 -4.28
CA SER A 242 -11.66 24.32 -4.29
C SER A 242 -12.74 25.21 -3.70
N GLU A 243 -13.98 25.03 -4.14
CA GLU A 243 -15.14 25.74 -3.64
C GLU A 243 -15.69 25.04 -2.39
N SER A 244 -15.79 25.78 -1.28
CA SER A 244 -16.37 25.24 -0.04
C SER A 244 -17.89 25.12 -0.14
N GLN A 245 -18.42 23.94 0.22
CA GLN A 245 -19.85 23.68 0.27
C GLN A 245 -20.37 23.81 1.68
N ASN A 246 -21.41 24.59 1.88
CA ASN A 246 -22.14 24.63 3.14
C ASN A 246 -23.12 23.46 3.23
N LEU A 247 -22.83 22.48 4.09
CA LEU A 247 -23.69 21.30 4.26
C LEU A 247 -25.04 21.59 4.93
N GLY A 248 -25.21 22.76 5.53
CA GLY A 248 -26.46 23.19 6.16
C GLY A 248 -27.46 23.86 5.21
N GLN A 249 -27.10 24.09 3.95
CA GLN A 249 -27.99 24.67 2.92
C GLN A 249 -28.38 23.60 1.91
N ASP A 250 -29.63 23.65 1.45
CA ASP A 250 -30.09 22.79 0.37
C ASP A 250 -29.33 23.09 -0.94
N VAL A 251 -28.92 22.05 -1.65
CA VAL A 251 -28.28 22.11 -2.98
C VAL A 251 -29.34 22.17 -4.05
#